data_9e81f662812194dc0cd61cf819f598b0
#
_entry.id   9e81f662812194dc0cd61cf819f598b0
#
_cell.length_a   1.000
_cell.length_b   1.000
_cell.length_c   1.000
_cell.angle_alpha   90.00
_cell.angle_beta   90.00
_cell.angle_gamma   90.00
#
_symmetry.space_group_name_H-M   'P 1'
#
loop_
_entity.id
_entity.type
_entity.pdbx_description
1 polymer ?
#
loop_
_entity_poly.entity_id
_entity_poly.type
_entity_poly.pdbx_seq_one_letter_code
_entity_poly.pdbx_strand_id
1 'polypeptide(L)'
;SLTGDFDKELLDSPNNILGIEYAKALIRRKSPIRPITVLRQGSGYHDTGFSDVFCSASAIRKELEANASNSGEGLSTSVLQGMPSFAGHFLEQAYPVFLNDFSTLLNTTLLRMTAASDPFEQFLDVSDDLAARIRKELLSFSSFEDRIGALKTRQYTYTRISRALLHLLLGITDQEIMAGRAADYAPYARVLGFNRGASAVLSNIKKRG
;
A
#
# COMPACT_ATOMS: atom_id res chain seq x y z
N SER A 1 17.39 -25.61 6.08
CA SER A 1 18.51 -24.69 6.36
C SER A 1 19.17 -24.32 5.04
N LEU A 2 19.04 -23.08 4.61
CA LEU A 2 19.78 -22.53 3.49
C LEU A 2 21.20 -22.21 4.01
N THR A 3 22.12 -23.14 3.83
CA THR A 3 23.56 -22.94 4.07
C THR A 3 24.20 -22.46 2.78
N GLY A 4 24.08 -21.18 2.49
CA GLY A 4 24.81 -20.48 1.45
C GLY A 4 25.15 -19.09 1.98
N ASP A 5 26.33 -18.60 1.62
CA ASP A 5 26.69 -17.20 1.84
C ASP A 5 25.72 -16.34 1.04
N PHE A 6 24.62 -15.93 1.69
CA PHE A 6 23.70 -14.98 1.10
C PHE A 6 24.25 -13.56 1.34
N ASP A 7 24.42 -12.85 0.29
CA ASP A 7 24.72 -11.43 0.34
C ASP A 7 23.58 -10.73 1.12
N LYS A 8 23.90 -10.18 2.30
CA LYS A 8 22.91 -9.47 3.15
C LYS A 8 22.31 -8.29 2.40
N GLU A 9 23.04 -7.64 1.53
CA GLU A 9 22.57 -6.52 0.71
C GLU A 9 21.40 -6.94 -0.21
N LEU A 10 21.36 -8.23 -0.60
CA LEU A 10 20.27 -8.75 -1.43
C LEU A 10 18.91 -8.74 -0.68
N LEU A 11 18.94 -8.94 0.64
CA LEU A 11 17.75 -8.95 1.50
C LEU A 11 17.37 -7.55 2.02
N ASP A 12 18.24 -6.57 1.89
CA ASP A 12 17.98 -5.20 2.34
C ASP A 12 17.16 -4.39 1.31
N SER A 13 17.09 -4.88 0.06
CA SER A 13 16.29 -4.22 -0.98
C SER A 13 14.84 -4.72 -1.00
N PRO A 14 13.84 -3.82 -0.82
CA PRO A 14 12.42 -4.20 -0.88
C PRO A 14 12.01 -4.89 -2.19
N ASN A 15 12.59 -4.49 -3.33
CA ASN A 15 12.31 -5.11 -4.62
C ASN A 15 12.84 -6.55 -4.70
N ASN A 16 14.00 -6.81 -4.11
CA ASN A 16 14.58 -8.15 -4.06
C ASN A 16 13.76 -9.07 -3.14
N ILE A 17 13.34 -8.57 -1.98
CA ILE A 17 12.44 -9.31 -1.07
C ILE A 17 11.16 -9.70 -1.81
N LEU A 18 10.55 -8.78 -2.53
CA LEU A 18 9.35 -9.04 -3.32
C LEU A 18 9.60 -10.09 -4.41
N GLY A 19 10.72 -9.97 -5.13
CA GLY A 19 11.14 -10.95 -6.15
C GLY A 19 11.33 -12.35 -5.58
N ILE A 20 11.93 -12.47 -4.39
CA ILE A 20 12.11 -13.72 -3.68
C ILE A 20 10.75 -14.35 -3.31
N GLU A 21 9.80 -13.54 -2.80
CA GLU A 21 8.47 -14.05 -2.46
C GLU A 21 7.69 -14.51 -3.71
N TYR A 22 7.82 -13.84 -4.86
CA TYR A 22 7.27 -14.34 -6.12
C TYR A 22 7.90 -15.67 -6.52
N ALA A 23 9.23 -15.81 -6.47
CA ALA A 23 9.92 -17.06 -6.78
C ALA A 23 9.45 -18.20 -5.85
N LYS A 24 9.33 -17.94 -4.54
CA LYS A 24 8.81 -18.90 -3.57
C LYS A 24 7.38 -19.34 -3.92
N ALA A 25 6.52 -18.41 -4.30
CA ALA A 25 5.14 -18.70 -4.68
C ALA A 25 5.08 -19.59 -5.94
N LEU A 26 5.88 -19.28 -6.95
CA LEU A 26 5.97 -20.09 -8.18
C LEU A 26 6.44 -21.52 -7.89
N ILE A 27 7.48 -21.69 -7.07
CA ILE A 27 8.01 -23.00 -6.67
C ILE A 27 6.95 -23.79 -5.89
N ARG A 28 6.33 -23.16 -4.88
CA ARG A 28 5.29 -23.78 -4.04
C ARG A 28 4.10 -24.29 -4.87
N ARG A 29 3.70 -23.51 -5.87
CA ARG A 29 2.58 -23.82 -6.76
C ARG A 29 2.97 -24.71 -7.94
N LYS A 30 4.25 -25.09 -8.08
CA LYS A 30 4.78 -25.79 -9.25
C LYS A 30 4.35 -25.12 -10.57
N SER A 31 4.38 -23.79 -10.57
CA SER A 31 3.91 -23.00 -11.71
C SER A 31 4.89 -23.08 -12.88
N PRO A 32 4.38 -23.19 -14.14
CA PRO A 32 5.22 -23.14 -15.33
C PRO A 32 5.70 -21.72 -15.69
N ILE A 33 5.26 -20.70 -14.96
CA ILE A 33 5.65 -19.30 -15.20
C ILE A 33 7.14 -19.14 -14.91
N ARG A 34 7.87 -18.57 -15.85
CA ARG A 34 9.28 -18.23 -15.70
C ARG A 34 9.40 -16.75 -15.28
N PRO A 35 9.98 -16.45 -14.12
CA PRO A 35 10.22 -15.07 -13.72
C PRO A 35 11.32 -14.46 -14.60
N ILE A 36 11.11 -13.21 -15.00
CA ILE A 36 12.09 -12.40 -15.72
C ILE A 36 12.39 -11.17 -14.86
N THR A 37 13.65 -10.92 -14.60
CA THR A 37 14.10 -9.74 -13.84
C THR A 37 14.42 -8.61 -14.81
N VAL A 38 14.03 -7.39 -14.43
CA VAL A 38 14.40 -6.16 -15.13
C VAL A 38 15.22 -5.31 -14.15
N LEU A 39 16.43 -4.95 -14.57
CA LEU A 39 17.28 -4.10 -13.76
C LEU A 39 16.66 -2.70 -13.64
N ARG A 40 16.42 -2.27 -12.40
CA ARG A 40 15.93 -0.92 -12.14
C ARG A 40 17.01 0.11 -12.50
N GLN A 41 16.61 1.13 -13.25
CA GLN A 41 17.46 2.27 -13.58
C GLN A 41 16.92 3.53 -12.88
N GLY A 42 17.81 4.45 -12.50
CA GLY A 42 17.46 5.71 -11.85
C GLY A 42 17.46 5.66 -10.32
N SER A 43 16.59 6.46 -9.69
CA SER A 43 16.57 6.68 -8.24
C SER A 43 16.33 5.41 -7.42
N GLY A 44 16.99 5.31 -6.28
CA GLY A 44 16.74 4.27 -5.27
C GLY A 44 15.30 4.28 -4.76
N TYR A 45 14.89 3.21 -4.10
CA TYR A 45 13.50 3.07 -3.60
C TYR A 45 13.12 4.16 -2.56
N HIS A 46 14.10 4.60 -1.78
CA HIS A 46 13.91 5.61 -0.73
C HIS A 46 14.40 7.02 -1.13
N ASP A 47 14.90 7.19 -2.35
CA ASP A 47 15.35 8.50 -2.79
C ASP A 47 14.15 9.45 -2.92
N THR A 48 14.19 10.52 -2.14
CA THR A 48 13.25 11.63 -2.22
C THR A 48 13.73 12.77 -3.10
N GLY A 49 14.94 12.64 -3.66
CA GLY A 49 15.52 13.57 -4.60
C GLY A 49 15.12 13.25 -6.05
N PHE A 50 15.25 14.25 -6.90
CA PHE A 50 15.07 14.09 -8.34
C PHE A 50 16.39 13.63 -8.94
N SER A 51 16.40 12.45 -9.60
CA SER A 51 17.52 12.06 -10.46
C SER A 51 17.25 12.57 -11.86
N ASP A 52 18.33 12.81 -12.61
CA ASP A 52 18.27 13.41 -13.94
C ASP A 52 17.47 12.61 -14.99
N VAL A 53 17.05 11.38 -14.67
CA VAL A 53 16.40 10.49 -15.65
C VAL A 53 15.00 10.04 -15.21
N PHE A 54 14.83 9.61 -13.94
CA PHE A 54 13.53 9.12 -13.45
C PHE A 54 13.30 9.51 -11.99
N CYS A 55 12.12 10.03 -11.69
CA CYS A 55 11.68 10.30 -10.33
C CYS A 55 11.23 9.03 -9.62
N SER A 56 11.51 8.93 -8.32
CA SER A 56 10.88 7.87 -7.49
C SER A 56 9.41 8.19 -7.24
N ALA A 57 8.58 7.16 -7.05
CA ALA A 57 7.19 7.36 -6.66
C ALA A 57 7.05 8.13 -5.32
N SER A 58 8.04 8.03 -4.44
CA SER A 58 8.09 8.77 -3.18
C SER A 58 8.34 10.26 -3.38
N ALA A 59 9.22 10.63 -4.33
CA ALA A 59 9.46 12.02 -4.70
C ALA A 59 8.20 12.66 -5.31
N ILE A 60 7.52 11.94 -6.22
CA ILE A 60 6.27 12.40 -6.84
C ILE A 60 5.18 12.63 -5.79
N ARG A 61 4.97 11.66 -4.87
CA ARG A 61 3.96 11.80 -3.81
C ARG A 61 4.25 12.99 -2.90
N LYS A 62 5.50 13.17 -2.49
CA LYS A 62 5.91 14.28 -1.64
C LYS A 62 5.61 15.64 -2.28
N GLU A 63 5.84 15.77 -3.57
CA GLU A 63 5.53 17.01 -4.28
C GLU A 63 4.03 17.23 -4.45
N LEU A 64 3.28 16.18 -4.79
CA LEU A 64 1.82 16.25 -4.85
C LEU A 64 1.22 16.71 -3.51
N GLU A 65 1.76 16.23 -2.40
CA GLU A 65 1.32 16.59 -1.04
C GLU A 65 1.67 18.06 -0.71
N ALA A 66 2.88 18.50 -1.06
CA ALA A 66 3.30 19.89 -0.88
C ALA A 66 2.43 20.84 -1.71
N ASN A 67 2.09 20.49 -2.95
CA ASN A 67 1.28 21.31 -3.85
C ASN A 67 -0.20 21.33 -3.44
N ALA A 68 -0.73 20.25 -2.89
CA ALA A 68 -2.09 20.22 -2.35
C ALA A 68 -2.27 21.22 -1.21
N SER A 69 -1.20 21.48 -0.44
CA SER A 69 -1.18 22.48 0.65
C SER A 69 -1.02 23.91 0.15
N ASN A 70 -0.51 24.14 -1.05
CA ASN A 70 -0.13 25.45 -1.61
C ASN A 70 -1.05 25.96 -2.74
N SER A 71 -2.33 25.60 -2.76
CA SER A 71 -3.37 26.22 -3.60
C SER A 71 -2.99 26.47 -5.08
N GLY A 72 -2.68 25.46 -5.88
CA GLY A 72 -2.81 25.58 -7.33
C GLY A 72 -1.53 25.71 -8.14
N GLU A 73 -0.36 25.52 -7.59
CA GLU A 73 0.84 25.30 -8.40
C GLU A 73 0.83 23.86 -8.91
N GLY A 74 0.88 23.68 -10.25
CA GLY A 74 0.97 22.36 -10.88
C GLY A 74 2.27 21.63 -10.48
N LEU A 75 2.44 20.39 -10.93
CA LEU A 75 3.67 19.62 -10.71
C LEU A 75 4.87 20.40 -11.27
N SER A 76 5.99 20.38 -10.55
CA SER A 76 7.22 21.03 -11.02
C SER A 76 7.73 20.39 -12.31
N THR A 77 8.43 21.20 -13.11
CA THR A 77 9.02 20.73 -14.37
C THR A 77 9.94 19.54 -14.15
N SER A 78 10.66 19.48 -13.03
CA SER A 78 11.57 18.38 -12.69
C SER A 78 10.82 17.06 -12.46
N VAL A 79 9.65 17.08 -11.82
CA VAL A 79 8.82 15.90 -11.65
C VAL A 79 8.21 15.44 -12.97
N LEU A 80 7.74 16.39 -13.78
CA LEU A 80 7.15 16.08 -15.09
C LEU A 80 8.18 15.47 -16.05
N GLN A 81 9.43 15.94 -16.02
CA GLN A 81 10.53 15.37 -16.81
C GLN A 81 10.96 13.98 -16.33
N GLY A 82 10.81 13.71 -15.03
CA GLY A 82 11.19 12.43 -14.43
C GLY A 82 10.12 11.32 -14.55
N MET A 83 9.04 11.54 -15.31
CA MET A 83 7.99 10.56 -15.55
C MET A 83 7.56 10.51 -17.02
N PRO A 84 6.90 9.42 -17.47
CA PRO A 84 6.30 9.39 -18.80
C PRO A 84 5.26 10.51 -18.98
N SER A 85 5.26 11.17 -20.14
CA SER A 85 4.40 12.34 -20.41
C SER A 85 2.91 12.10 -20.18
N PHE A 86 2.42 10.90 -20.51
CA PHE A 86 1.01 10.53 -20.25
C PHE A 86 0.70 10.48 -18.74
N ALA A 87 1.65 10.07 -17.90
CA ALA A 87 1.46 10.02 -16.44
C ALA A 87 1.42 11.43 -15.84
N GLY A 88 2.27 12.35 -16.32
CA GLY A 88 2.24 13.75 -15.95
C GLY A 88 0.89 14.39 -16.25
N HIS A 89 0.43 14.26 -17.50
CA HIS A 89 -0.87 14.78 -17.91
C HIS A 89 -2.06 14.20 -17.13
N PHE A 90 -2.00 12.91 -16.78
CA PHE A 90 -3.03 12.30 -15.93
C PHE A 90 -3.02 12.88 -14.51
N LEU A 91 -1.84 13.07 -13.92
CA LEU A 91 -1.70 13.62 -12.57
C LEU A 91 -2.12 15.09 -12.45
N GLU A 92 -1.94 15.89 -13.52
CA GLU A 92 -2.43 17.26 -13.57
C GLU A 92 -3.96 17.36 -13.49
N GLN A 93 -4.66 16.33 -13.95
CA GLN A 93 -6.13 16.24 -13.94
C GLN A 93 -6.68 15.47 -12.74
N ALA A 94 -5.83 14.75 -12.01
CA ALA A 94 -6.24 13.92 -10.88
C ALA A 94 -6.35 14.76 -9.59
N TYR A 95 -7.32 14.38 -8.75
CA TYR A 95 -7.37 14.85 -7.37
C TYR A 95 -6.66 13.82 -6.50
N PRO A 96 -5.40 14.07 -6.08
CA PRO A 96 -4.69 13.16 -5.19
C PRO A 96 -5.40 13.10 -3.84
N VAL A 97 -5.47 11.91 -3.27
CA VAL A 97 -6.07 11.67 -1.95
C VAL A 97 -4.98 11.28 -0.98
N PHE A 98 -4.89 11.97 0.14
CA PHE A 98 -3.89 11.79 1.19
C PHE A 98 -4.51 11.22 2.47
N LEU A 99 -3.67 10.71 3.36
CA LEU A 99 -4.13 10.15 4.64
C LEU A 99 -4.93 11.16 5.46
N ASN A 100 -4.49 12.40 5.47
CA ASN A 100 -5.15 13.46 6.26
C ASN A 100 -6.54 13.82 5.77
N ASP A 101 -6.90 13.52 4.52
CA ASP A 101 -8.26 13.70 4.00
C ASP A 101 -9.27 12.81 4.73
N PHE A 102 -8.81 11.71 5.29
CA PHE A 102 -9.62 10.78 6.09
C PHE A 102 -9.67 11.13 7.58
N SER A 103 -9.06 12.22 8.03
CA SER A 103 -8.96 12.56 9.46
C SER A 103 -10.32 12.66 10.14
N THR A 104 -11.25 13.39 9.56
CA THR A 104 -12.62 13.54 10.11
C THR A 104 -13.35 12.21 10.13
N LEU A 105 -13.25 11.43 9.06
CA LEU A 105 -13.89 10.12 8.97
C LEU A 105 -13.34 9.16 10.00
N LEU A 106 -12.02 9.11 10.17
CA LEU A 106 -11.36 8.27 11.19
C LEU A 106 -11.81 8.66 12.59
N ASN A 107 -11.74 9.95 12.95
CA ASN A 107 -12.15 10.41 14.29
C ASN A 107 -13.62 10.08 14.57
N THR A 108 -14.50 10.30 13.61
CA THR A 108 -15.93 9.96 13.73
C THR A 108 -16.14 8.46 13.91
N THR A 109 -15.44 7.63 13.13
CA THR A 109 -15.54 6.17 13.22
C THR A 109 -15.07 5.67 14.59
N LEU A 110 -13.94 6.15 15.08
CA LEU A 110 -13.40 5.78 16.39
C LEU A 110 -14.35 6.16 17.53
N LEU A 111 -14.94 7.36 17.49
CA LEU A 111 -15.89 7.82 18.50
C LEU A 111 -17.17 6.98 18.47
N ARG A 112 -17.73 6.70 17.29
CA ARG A 112 -18.95 5.87 17.15
C ARG A 112 -18.73 4.46 17.67
N MET A 113 -17.61 3.83 17.31
CA MET A 113 -17.27 2.49 17.78
C MET A 113 -17.09 2.45 19.30
N THR A 114 -16.44 3.47 19.87
CA THR A 114 -16.31 3.57 21.33
C THR A 114 -17.66 3.73 22.01
N ALA A 115 -18.55 4.56 21.48
CA ALA A 115 -19.90 4.75 22.02
C ALA A 115 -20.74 3.48 21.92
N ALA A 116 -20.56 2.68 20.88
CA ALA A 116 -21.20 1.39 20.68
C ALA A 116 -20.54 0.25 21.49
N SER A 117 -19.41 0.51 22.15
CA SER A 117 -18.58 -0.52 22.80
C SER A 117 -18.09 -1.60 21.84
N ASP A 118 -17.89 -1.25 20.56
CA ASP A 118 -17.37 -2.18 19.56
C ASP A 118 -15.90 -2.52 19.84
N PRO A 119 -15.51 -3.80 19.74
CA PRO A 119 -14.12 -4.20 19.96
C PRO A 119 -13.24 -3.78 18.79
N PHE A 120 -12.23 -2.94 19.05
CA PHE A 120 -11.25 -2.56 18.03
C PHE A 120 -10.35 -3.75 17.62
N GLU A 121 -10.17 -4.69 18.51
CA GLU A 121 -9.32 -5.87 18.39
C GLU A 121 -9.81 -6.86 17.32
N GLN A 122 -11.05 -6.72 16.85
CA GLN A 122 -11.57 -7.51 15.74
C GLN A 122 -10.98 -7.14 14.37
N PHE A 123 -10.41 -5.93 14.25
CA PHE A 123 -9.87 -5.45 12.98
C PHE A 123 -8.43 -5.91 12.76
N LEU A 124 -8.13 -6.20 11.52
CA LEU A 124 -6.80 -6.67 11.10
C LEU A 124 -5.69 -5.72 11.57
N ASP A 125 -4.60 -6.27 12.06
CA ASP A 125 -3.42 -5.56 12.60
C ASP A 125 -3.67 -4.77 13.91
N VAL A 126 -4.87 -4.80 14.49
CA VAL A 126 -5.18 -4.12 15.76
C VAL A 126 -5.05 -5.10 16.93
N SER A 127 -3.92 -5.04 17.64
CA SER A 127 -3.71 -5.81 18.87
C SER A 127 -4.40 -5.15 20.07
N ASP A 128 -4.59 -5.90 21.17
CA ASP A 128 -5.15 -5.39 22.43
C ASP A 128 -4.43 -4.14 22.94
N ASP A 129 -3.08 -4.14 22.89
CA ASP A 129 -2.26 -2.99 23.30
C ASP A 129 -2.51 -1.77 22.38
N LEU A 130 -2.57 -1.98 21.06
CA LEU A 130 -2.86 -0.90 20.13
C LEU A 130 -4.28 -0.36 20.30
N ALA A 131 -5.26 -1.23 20.51
CA ALA A 131 -6.64 -0.84 20.78
C ALA A 131 -6.77 -0.01 22.07
N ALA A 132 -6.08 -0.42 23.15
CA ALA A 132 -6.04 0.34 24.41
C ALA A 132 -5.42 1.73 24.22
N ARG A 133 -4.37 1.85 23.41
CA ARG A 133 -3.74 3.13 23.06
C ARG A 133 -4.67 4.01 22.23
N ILE A 134 -5.32 3.45 21.24
CA ILE A 134 -6.31 4.19 20.42
C ILE A 134 -7.40 4.76 21.32
N ARG A 135 -7.96 3.96 22.25
CA ARG A 135 -9.00 4.41 23.20
C ARG A 135 -8.52 5.55 24.10
N LYS A 136 -7.26 5.53 24.52
CA LYS A 136 -6.67 6.56 25.38
C LYS A 136 -6.56 7.91 24.67
N GLU A 137 -6.32 7.92 23.37
CA GLU A 137 -6.07 9.12 22.56
C GLU A 137 -7.34 9.65 21.84
N LEU A 138 -8.54 9.14 22.22
CA LEU A 138 -9.78 9.43 21.50
C LEU A 138 -10.37 10.81 21.75
N LEU A 139 -10.11 11.42 22.89
CA LEU A 139 -10.83 12.60 23.36
C LEU A 139 -10.45 13.91 22.67
N SER A 140 -9.38 13.91 21.87
CA SER A 140 -8.99 15.06 21.07
C SER A 140 -9.05 14.73 19.58
N PHE A 141 -9.55 15.68 18.79
CA PHE A 141 -9.41 15.58 17.33
C PHE A 141 -7.93 15.58 16.97
N SER A 142 -7.53 14.65 16.12
CA SER A 142 -6.18 14.58 15.55
C SER A 142 -6.27 14.35 14.06
N SER A 143 -5.32 14.90 13.30
CA SER A 143 -5.15 14.48 11.91
C SER A 143 -4.80 12.99 11.86
N PHE A 144 -4.95 12.35 10.72
CA PHE A 144 -4.62 10.94 10.56
C PHE A 144 -3.13 10.69 10.88
N GLU A 145 -2.26 11.55 10.39
CA GLU A 145 -0.81 11.44 10.59
C GLU A 145 -0.39 11.76 12.02
N ASP A 146 -0.98 12.79 12.66
CA ASP A 146 -0.72 13.09 14.07
C ASP A 146 -1.13 11.93 14.95
N ARG A 147 -2.25 11.27 14.65
CA ARG A 147 -2.69 10.08 15.36
C ARG A 147 -1.72 8.93 15.20
N ILE A 148 -1.18 8.70 14.00
CA ILE A 148 -0.11 7.71 13.79
C ILE A 148 1.10 8.07 14.65
N GLY A 149 1.50 9.34 14.67
CA GLY A 149 2.62 9.85 15.47
C GLY A 149 2.44 9.59 16.97
N ALA A 150 1.24 9.87 17.51
CA ALA A 150 0.90 9.64 18.91
C ALA A 150 0.89 8.15 19.30
N LEU A 151 0.47 7.28 18.41
CA LEU A 151 0.42 5.83 18.63
C LEU A 151 1.75 5.13 18.40
N LYS A 152 2.71 5.77 17.72
CA LYS A 152 4.00 5.19 17.35
C LYS A 152 4.84 4.84 18.59
N THR A 153 5.44 3.66 18.54
CA THR A 153 6.38 3.17 19.55
C THR A 153 7.53 2.43 18.88
N ARG A 154 8.47 1.91 19.70
CA ARG A 154 9.54 1.07 19.20
C ARG A 154 9.02 -0.24 18.58
N GLN A 155 7.87 -0.75 19.04
CA GLN A 155 7.25 -1.99 18.55
C GLN A 155 6.28 -1.74 17.40
N TYR A 156 5.67 -0.54 17.34
CA TYR A 156 4.70 -0.16 16.33
C TYR A 156 5.30 0.88 15.39
N THR A 157 5.68 0.43 14.20
CA THR A 157 6.17 1.31 13.14
C THR A 157 5.06 2.17 12.56
N TYR A 158 5.41 3.30 11.95
CA TYR A 158 4.48 4.18 11.24
C TYR A 158 3.56 3.41 10.27
N THR A 159 4.16 2.59 9.41
CA THR A 159 3.42 1.82 8.40
C THR A 159 2.47 0.80 8.99
N ARG A 160 2.83 0.17 10.12
CA ARG A 160 1.95 -0.77 10.82
C ARG A 160 0.72 -0.07 11.40
N ILE A 161 0.91 1.07 12.06
CA ILE A 161 -0.20 1.84 12.64
C ILE A 161 -1.09 2.41 11.53
N SER A 162 -0.50 3.01 10.49
CA SER A 162 -1.25 3.53 9.34
C SER A 162 -2.15 2.46 8.73
N ARG A 163 -1.62 1.25 8.54
CA ARG A 163 -2.39 0.13 8.01
C ARG A 163 -3.50 -0.33 8.97
N ALA A 164 -3.22 -0.45 10.26
CA ALA A 164 -4.21 -0.81 11.27
C ALA A 164 -5.38 0.19 11.33
N LEU A 165 -5.08 1.50 11.31
CA LEU A 165 -6.09 2.55 11.28
C LEU A 165 -6.92 2.53 9.99
N LEU A 166 -6.30 2.22 8.84
CA LEU A 166 -7.02 2.04 7.58
C LEU A 166 -7.91 0.79 7.61
N HIS A 167 -7.44 -0.34 8.17
CA HIS A 167 -8.26 -1.54 8.32
C HIS A 167 -9.49 -1.27 9.19
N LEU A 168 -9.31 -0.56 10.29
CA LEU A 168 -10.39 -0.14 11.17
C LEU A 168 -11.38 0.78 10.43
N LEU A 169 -10.88 1.75 9.68
CA LEU A 169 -11.71 2.68 8.90
C LEU A 169 -12.52 1.99 7.81
N LEU A 170 -11.91 1.01 7.14
CA LEU A 170 -12.52 0.24 6.05
C LEU A 170 -13.33 -0.96 6.53
N GLY A 171 -13.32 -1.25 7.83
CA GLY A 171 -14.03 -2.39 8.40
C GLY A 171 -13.42 -3.74 8.10
N ILE A 172 -12.11 -3.81 7.80
CA ILE A 172 -11.42 -5.06 7.46
C ILE A 172 -11.09 -5.83 8.74
N THR A 173 -11.70 -6.99 8.91
CA THR A 173 -11.56 -7.84 10.11
C THR A 173 -10.55 -8.97 9.92
N ASP A 174 -10.01 -9.49 11.03
CA ASP A 174 -9.18 -10.70 11.02
C ASP A 174 -9.96 -11.91 10.47
N GLN A 175 -11.25 -12.00 10.76
CA GLN A 175 -12.11 -13.09 10.28
C GLN A 175 -12.22 -13.10 8.75
N GLU A 176 -12.39 -11.94 8.12
CA GLU A 176 -12.43 -11.83 6.65
C GLU A 176 -11.11 -12.25 6.01
N ILE A 177 -9.99 -11.88 6.63
CA ILE A 177 -8.66 -12.27 6.14
C ILE A 177 -8.42 -13.78 6.33
N MET A 178 -8.88 -14.37 7.43
CA MET A 178 -8.80 -15.82 7.63
C MET A 178 -9.64 -16.56 6.58
N ALA A 179 -10.84 -16.09 6.27
CA ALA A 179 -11.66 -16.64 5.20
C ALA A 179 -10.97 -16.47 3.83
N GLY A 180 -10.38 -15.32 3.55
CA GLY A 180 -9.59 -15.09 2.35
C GLY A 180 -8.39 -16.04 2.23
N ARG A 181 -7.70 -16.33 3.35
CA ARG A 181 -6.62 -17.34 3.39
C ARG A 181 -7.10 -18.71 3.02
N ALA A 182 -8.22 -19.14 3.56
CA ALA A 182 -8.82 -20.43 3.26
C ALA A 182 -9.20 -20.54 1.76
N ALA A 183 -9.56 -19.42 1.13
CA ALA A 183 -9.84 -19.31 -0.31
C ALA A 183 -8.59 -18.96 -1.15
N ASP A 184 -7.37 -19.14 -0.60
CA ASP A 184 -6.09 -18.85 -1.27
C ASP A 184 -5.93 -17.38 -1.72
N TYR A 185 -6.56 -16.43 -1.01
CA TYR A 185 -6.51 -14.97 -1.19
C TYR A 185 -7.02 -14.40 -2.51
N ALA A 186 -7.27 -15.21 -3.52
CA ALA A 186 -7.65 -14.75 -4.84
C ALA A 186 -8.88 -15.49 -5.38
N PRO A 187 -10.08 -15.24 -4.81
CA PRO A 187 -11.31 -15.92 -5.21
C PRO A 187 -11.77 -15.54 -6.63
N TYR A 188 -11.25 -14.44 -7.18
CA TYR A 188 -11.57 -14.02 -8.54
C TYR A 188 -10.40 -13.27 -9.17
N ALA A 189 -10.41 -13.18 -10.50
CA ALA A 189 -9.49 -12.34 -11.26
C ALA A 189 -10.27 -11.22 -11.97
N ARG A 190 -9.88 -9.96 -11.70
CA ARG A 190 -10.45 -8.81 -12.39
C ARG A 190 -9.70 -8.56 -13.70
N VAL A 191 -10.36 -8.75 -14.84
CA VAL A 191 -9.78 -8.45 -16.15
C VAL A 191 -9.90 -6.96 -16.40
N LEU A 192 -8.77 -6.25 -16.47
CA LEU A 192 -8.70 -4.81 -16.70
C LEU A 192 -8.74 -4.46 -18.20
N GLY A 193 -8.34 -5.39 -19.07
CA GLY A 193 -8.33 -5.23 -20.51
C GLY A 193 -7.80 -6.48 -21.20
N PHE A 194 -8.07 -6.62 -22.47
CA PHE A 194 -7.55 -7.70 -23.29
C PHE A 194 -7.44 -7.27 -24.76
N ASN A 195 -6.49 -7.87 -25.45
CA ASN A 195 -6.37 -7.69 -26.89
C ASN A 195 -7.49 -8.45 -27.62
N ARG A 196 -8.00 -7.91 -28.73
CA ARG A 196 -9.07 -8.57 -29.53
C ARG A 196 -8.73 -10.01 -29.89
N GLY A 197 -7.46 -10.33 -30.18
CA GLY A 197 -7.00 -11.69 -30.44
C GLY A 197 -7.06 -12.64 -29.23
N ALA A 198 -7.20 -12.13 -28.00
CA ALA A 198 -7.23 -12.92 -26.79
C ALA A 198 -8.64 -13.29 -26.31
N SER A 199 -9.69 -13.03 -27.09
CA SER A 199 -11.09 -13.35 -26.74
C SER A 199 -11.31 -14.85 -26.46
N ALA A 200 -10.58 -15.73 -27.14
CA ALA A 200 -10.59 -17.18 -26.90
C ALA A 200 -10.11 -17.54 -25.49
N VAL A 201 -9.18 -16.77 -24.91
CA VAL A 201 -8.68 -17.00 -23.55
C VAL A 201 -9.78 -16.76 -22.52
N LEU A 202 -10.56 -15.67 -22.66
CA LEU A 202 -11.70 -15.38 -21.79
C LEU A 202 -12.79 -16.45 -21.87
N SER A 203 -13.06 -16.96 -23.09
CA SER A 203 -14.01 -18.05 -23.28
C SER A 203 -13.55 -19.33 -22.60
N ASN A 204 -12.25 -19.63 -22.63
CA ASN A 204 -11.67 -20.81 -21.97
C ASN A 204 -11.68 -20.66 -20.45
N ILE A 205 -11.42 -19.48 -19.92
CA ILE A 205 -11.51 -19.19 -18.47
C ILE A 205 -12.94 -19.42 -17.98
N LYS A 206 -13.94 -18.85 -18.68
CA LYS A 206 -15.36 -19.03 -18.33
C LYS A 206 -15.85 -20.50 -18.36
N LYS A 207 -15.23 -21.33 -19.18
CA LYS A 207 -15.61 -22.76 -19.27
C LYS A 207 -14.99 -23.62 -18.17
N ARG A 208 -13.93 -23.13 -17.51
CA ARG A 208 -13.18 -23.87 -16.49
C ARG A 208 -13.47 -23.41 -15.06
N GLY A 209 -14.11 -22.29 -14.85
CA GLY A 209 -14.60 -21.75 -13.58
C GLY A 209 -16.09 -21.94 -13.46
#